data_a8b67b0941cb3fc01d7eb919e1d3aa7f
#
_entry.id   a8b67b0941cb3fc01d7eb919e1d3aa7f
#
_cell.length_a   1.000
_cell.length_b   1.000
_cell.length_c   1.000
_cell.angle_alpha   90.00
_cell.angle_beta   90.00
_cell.angle_gamma   90.00
#
_symmetry.space_group_name_H-M   'P 1'
#
loop_
_entity.id
_entity.type
_entity.pdbx_description
1 polymer ?
#
loop_
_entity_poly.entity_id
_entity_poly.type
_entity_poly.pdbx_seq_one_letter_code
_entity_poly.pdbx_strand_id
1 'polypeptide(L)'
;MCQVGVGWDRSNCSRKIIGARFYHAGVAEEELKNEYLSARDANSHGTHTASTAAGSIVEAASFHGLAAGTARGGAPRARIAVYKSVSGSARGAGAGSSATVLAAIDDAIHDGVDVLSLSLIVEENSFGALHAVQKGITVVYAAGNSGPAPQVVGNTAPWVITVAASKIDRSFPTAITLGNKQRIMVRNRITWKYLNDS
;
A
#
# COMPACT_ATOMS: atom_id res chain seq x y z
N MET A 1 -6.54 18.70 -0.34
CA MET A 1 -5.43 19.53 -0.89
C MET A 1 -4.49 18.66 -1.71
N CYS A 2 -3.92 19.15 -2.85
CA CYS A 2 -2.89 18.44 -3.62
C CYS A 2 -1.56 19.18 -3.41
N GLN A 3 -0.72 18.64 -2.53
CA GLN A 3 0.57 19.23 -2.19
C GLN A 3 1.57 18.98 -3.32
N VAL A 4 2.24 20.05 -3.77
CA VAL A 4 3.24 20.00 -4.84
C VAL A 4 4.60 19.62 -4.27
N GLY A 5 5.37 18.84 -5.02
CA GLY A 5 6.72 18.43 -4.64
C GLY A 5 7.48 17.80 -5.81
N VAL A 6 8.59 17.15 -5.53
CA VAL A 6 9.47 16.57 -6.57
C VAL A 6 8.71 15.52 -7.39
N GLY A 7 8.58 15.76 -8.70
CA GLY A 7 7.88 14.85 -9.62
C GLY A 7 6.40 14.67 -9.32
N TRP A 8 5.78 15.63 -8.63
CA TRP A 8 4.35 15.65 -8.32
C TRP A 8 3.81 17.07 -8.31
N ASP A 9 2.77 17.32 -9.09
CA ASP A 9 2.08 18.58 -9.17
C ASP A 9 0.55 18.43 -9.04
N ARG A 10 -0.17 19.54 -9.17
CA ARG A 10 -1.63 19.53 -9.02
C ARG A 10 -2.36 18.69 -10.08
N SER A 11 -1.77 18.48 -11.25
CA SER A 11 -2.36 17.67 -12.32
C SER A 11 -2.37 16.17 -12.02
N ASN A 12 -1.53 15.72 -11.07
CA ASN A 12 -1.53 14.35 -10.59
C ASN A 12 -2.75 14.02 -9.71
N CYS A 13 -3.39 15.02 -9.13
CA CYS A 13 -4.70 14.84 -8.50
C CYS A 13 -5.80 14.80 -9.56
N SER A 14 -6.83 14.02 -9.30
CA SER A 14 -7.88 13.70 -10.26
C SER A 14 -9.22 13.49 -9.55
N ARG A 15 -10.23 13.02 -10.27
CA ARG A 15 -11.48 12.57 -9.64
C ARG A 15 -11.31 11.31 -8.78
N LYS A 16 -10.22 10.54 -8.99
CA LYS A 16 -9.86 9.35 -8.20
C LYS A 16 -8.95 9.74 -7.03
N ILE A 17 -7.85 10.38 -7.29
CA ILE A 17 -6.92 10.90 -6.25
C ILE A 17 -7.32 12.35 -6.01
N ILE A 18 -8.15 12.58 -4.99
CA ILE A 18 -8.72 13.91 -4.72
C ILE A 18 -7.83 14.79 -3.85
N GLY A 19 -6.81 14.21 -3.22
CA GLY A 19 -5.85 14.90 -2.38
C GLY A 19 -4.58 14.10 -2.21
N ALA A 20 -3.48 14.80 -1.94
CA ALA A 20 -2.19 14.19 -1.68
C ALA A 20 -1.35 15.08 -0.76
N ARG A 21 -0.78 14.49 0.28
CA ARG A 21 0.13 15.11 1.24
C ARG A 21 1.34 14.21 1.45
N PHE A 22 2.45 14.77 1.89
CA PHE A 22 3.63 14.00 2.28
C PHE A 22 4.28 14.60 3.52
N TYR A 23 4.94 13.74 4.30
CA TYR A 23 5.51 14.06 5.60
C TYR A 23 6.92 13.46 5.68
N HIS A 24 7.89 14.27 6.09
CA HIS A 24 9.29 13.85 6.23
C HIS A 24 9.97 14.44 7.46
N ALA A 25 9.25 15.17 8.30
CA ALA A 25 9.81 15.76 9.50
C ALA A 25 10.32 14.66 10.46
N GLY A 26 11.57 14.75 10.87
CA GLY A 26 12.20 13.75 11.75
C GLY A 26 12.65 12.46 11.06
N VAL A 27 12.57 12.38 9.73
CA VAL A 27 13.19 11.32 8.94
C VAL A 27 14.65 11.72 8.65
N ALA A 28 15.58 10.77 8.81
CA ALA A 28 16.99 11.04 8.58
C ALA A 28 17.28 11.37 7.11
N GLU A 29 18.18 12.32 6.84
CA GLU A 29 18.51 12.73 5.48
C GLU A 29 19.01 11.57 4.60
N GLU A 30 19.75 10.62 5.20
CA GLU A 30 20.22 9.42 4.50
C GLU A 30 19.08 8.58 3.92
N GLU A 31 17.96 8.49 4.63
CA GLU A 31 16.78 7.76 4.22
C GLU A 31 15.98 8.48 3.14
N LEU A 32 16.17 9.80 3.03
CA LEU A 32 15.52 10.65 2.03
C LEU A 32 16.32 10.76 0.72
N LYS A 33 17.59 10.34 0.67
CA LYS A 33 18.47 10.52 -0.50
C LYS A 33 17.92 9.98 -1.83
N ASN A 34 17.14 8.91 -1.79
CA ASN A 34 16.57 8.27 -2.98
C ASN A 34 15.05 8.35 -2.99
N GLU A 35 14.49 9.29 -2.24
CA GLU A 35 13.05 9.44 -2.10
C GLU A 35 12.57 10.68 -2.85
N TYR A 36 11.36 10.63 -3.37
CA TYR A 36 10.68 11.83 -3.85
C TYR A 36 10.14 12.61 -2.66
N LEU A 37 10.61 13.83 -2.45
CA LEU A 37 10.02 14.77 -1.50
C LEU A 37 8.69 15.29 -2.03
N SER A 38 7.74 14.39 -2.12
CA SER A 38 6.38 14.60 -2.63
C SER A 38 5.52 13.40 -2.27
N ALA A 39 4.24 13.46 -2.63
CA ALA A 39 3.32 12.33 -2.51
C ALA A 39 3.60 11.18 -3.51
N ARG A 40 4.55 11.36 -4.44
CA ARG A 40 4.95 10.33 -5.38
C ARG A 40 5.58 9.14 -4.64
N ASP A 41 5.15 7.94 -5.01
CA ASP A 41 5.62 6.68 -4.43
C ASP A 41 6.91 6.23 -5.15
N ALA A 42 8.00 6.06 -4.40
CA ALA A 42 9.27 5.52 -4.90
C ALA A 42 9.43 4.02 -4.58
N ASN A 43 8.63 3.50 -3.64
CA ASN A 43 8.70 2.12 -3.15
C ASN A 43 7.72 1.18 -3.86
N SER A 44 6.66 1.71 -4.43
CA SER A 44 5.48 1.03 -5.00
C SER A 44 4.53 0.35 -4.02
N HIS A 45 4.84 0.23 -2.73
CA HIS A 45 3.95 -0.38 -1.73
C HIS A 45 2.65 0.43 -1.59
N GLY A 46 2.72 1.76 -1.44
CA GLY A 46 1.55 2.63 -1.31
C GLY A 46 0.66 2.59 -2.56
N THR A 47 1.26 2.58 -3.75
CA THR A 47 0.54 2.43 -5.02
C THR A 47 -0.20 1.09 -5.08
N HIS A 48 0.45 0.00 -4.67
CA HIS A 48 -0.15 -1.33 -4.65
C HIS A 48 -1.33 -1.39 -3.67
N THR A 49 -1.15 -0.94 -2.44
CA THR A 49 -2.22 -0.96 -1.43
C THR A 49 -3.40 -0.08 -1.81
N ALA A 50 -3.15 1.14 -2.31
CA ALA A 50 -4.19 2.05 -2.77
C ALA A 50 -4.98 1.48 -3.97
N SER A 51 -4.29 0.86 -4.94
CA SER A 51 -4.93 0.22 -6.09
C SER A 51 -5.76 -1.00 -5.70
N THR A 52 -5.26 -1.78 -4.73
CA THR A 52 -6.00 -2.94 -4.19
C THR A 52 -7.26 -2.49 -3.43
N ALA A 53 -7.17 -1.42 -2.65
CA ALA A 53 -8.30 -0.89 -1.91
C ALA A 53 -9.36 -0.25 -2.84
N ALA A 54 -8.95 0.65 -3.72
CA ALA A 54 -9.89 1.51 -4.45
C ALA A 54 -9.49 1.80 -5.91
N GLY A 55 -8.66 0.98 -6.53
CA GLY A 55 -8.29 1.13 -7.94
C GLY A 55 -9.51 1.17 -8.87
N SER A 56 -9.50 2.05 -9.85
CA SER A 56 -10.55 2.13 -10.87
C SER A 56 -10.63 0.84 -11.69
N ILE A 57 -11.75 0.61 -12.34
CA ILE A 57 -11.90 -0.52 -13.26
C ILE A 57 -11.02 -0.26 -14.49
N VAL A 58 -10.17 -1.23 -14.82
CA VAL A 58 -9.29 -1.23 -16.00
C VAL A 58 -9.52 -2.52 -16.77
N GLU A 59 -10.09 -2.39 -17.96
CA GLU A 59 -10.31 -3.51 -18.87
C GLU A 59 -9.02 -3.89 -19.61
N ALA A 60 -8.93 -5.14 -20.05
CA ALA A 60 -7.78 -5.68 -20.76
C ALA A 60 -6.43 -5.53 -20.03
N ALA A 61 -6.46 -5.47 -18.70
CA ALA A 61 -5.25 -5.44 -17.89
C ALA A 61 -4.52 -6.79 -17.96
N SER A 62 -3.21 -6.76 -18.04
CA SER A 62 -2.37 -7.97 -17.94
C SER A 62 -0.98 -7.61 -17.42
N PHE A 63 -0.28 -8.58 -16.86
CA PHE A 63 1.13 -8.46 -16.52
C PHE A 63 1.96 -9.31 -17.48
N HIS A 64 2.62 -8.68 -18.46
CA HIS A 64 3.35 -9.37 -19.53
C HIS A 64 2.53 -10.48 -20.22
N GLY A 65 1.26 -10.22 -20.48
CA GLY A 65 0.34 -11.20 -21.08
C GLY A 65 -0.24 -12.22 -20.10
N LEU A 66 0.19 -12.22 -18.84
CA LEU A 66 -0.37 -13.07 -17.78
C LEU A 66 -1.57 -12.38 -17.11
N ALA A 67 -2.47 -13.19 -16.58
CA ALA A 67 -3.68 -12.73 -15.88
C ALA A 67 -4.49 -11.68 -16.68
N ALA A 68 -4.56 -11.83 -17.99
CA ALA A 68 -5.36 -10.94 -18.83
C ALA A 68 -6.83 -10.93 -18.37
N GLY A 69 -7.40 -9.74 -18.21
CA GLY A 69 -8.76 -9.57 -17.76
C GLY A 69 -9.03 -8.17 -17.24
N THR A 70 -10.06 -8.01 -16.43
CA THR A 70 -10.41 -6.74 -15.82
C THR A 70 -9.78 -6.63 -14.43
N ALA A 71 -8.95 -5.60 -14.23
CA ALA A 71 -8.42 -5.25 -12.91
C ALA A 71 -9.30 -4.20 -12.23
N ARG A 72 -9.47 -4.31 -10.91
CA ARG A 72 -10.17 -3.32 -10.09
C ARG A 72 -9.79 -3.46 -8.63
N GLY A 73 -9.92 -2.39 -7.86
CA GLY A 73 -9.85 -2.45 -6.41
C GLY A 73 -11.12 -2.97 -5.77
N GLY A 74 -11.10 -3.19 -4.47
CA GLY A 74 -12.24 -3.64 -3.67
C GLY A 74 -13.41 -2.66 -3.73
N ALA A 75 -13.12 -1.36 -3.66
CA ALA A 75 -14.09 -0.26 -3.74
C ALA A 75 -13.77 0.68 -4.94
N PRO A 76 -14.02 0.25 -6.20
CA PRO A 76 -13.52 0.98 -7.38
C PRO A 76 -14.16 2.36 -7.59
N ARG A 77 -15.26 2.66 -6.91
CA ARG A 77 -15.91 3.99 -6.93
C ARG A 77 -15.39 4.92 -5.83
N ALA A 78 -14.72 4.41 -4.79
CA ALA A 78 -14.17 5.23 -3.73
C ALA A 78 -13.10 6.19 -4.29
N ARG A 79 -13.01 7.36 -3.71
CA ARG A 79 -11.95 8.34 -3.96
C ARG A 79 -10.82 8.12 -2.96
N ILE A 80 -9.63 8.52 -3.33
CA ILE A 80 -8.42 8.32 -2.53
C ILE A 80 -7.85 9.68 -2.17
N ALA A 81 -7.59 9.92 -0.89
CA ALA A 81 -6.69 10.94 -0.39
C ALA A 81 -5.40 10.27 0.09
N VAL A 82 -4.26 10.70 -0.41
CA VAL A 82 -2.95 10.10 -0.12
C VAL A 82 -2.25 10.89 0.97
N TYR A 83 -1.78 10.18 2.00
CA TYR A 83 -0.97 10.71 3.09
C TYR A 83 0.31 9.89 3.18
N LYS A 84 1.36 10.29 2.45
CA LYS A 84 2.64 9.60 2.45
C LYS A 84 3.42 9.95 3.72
N SER A 85 3.31 9.09 4.72
CA SER A 85 3.91 9.26 6.05
C SER A 85 5.17 8.43 6.26
N VAL A 86 5.43 7.48 5.36
CA VAL A 86 6.60 6.61 5.40
C VAL A 86 7.33 6.75 4.07
N SER A 87 8.62 7.06 4.16
CA SER A 87 9.53 7.18 3.04
C SER A 87 10.47 5.97 3.02
N GLY A 88 11.01 5.62 1.88
CA GLY A 88 11.96 4.51 1.84
C GLY A 88 12.32 4.13 0.42
N SER A 89 13.59 3.77 0.21
CA SER A 89 14.05 3.30 -1.08
C SER A 89 13.38 1.96 -1.44
N ALA A 90 13.29 1.66 -2.73
CA ALA A 90 12.71 0.42 -3.27
C ALA A 90 13.35 -0.88 -2.72
N ARG A 91 14.40 -0.79 -1.91
CA ARG A 91 15.18 -1.93 -1.40
C ARG A 91 15.12 -2.13 0.12
N GLY A 92 14.39 -1.30 0.87
CA GLY A 92 14.38 -1.37 2.34
C GLY A 92 12.98 -1.31 2.96
N ALA A 93 12.91 -1.61 4.25
CA ALA A 93 11.77 -1.25 5.07
C ALA A 93 11.62 0.28 5.02
N GLY A 94 10.40 0.78 4.81
CA GLY A 94 10.16 2.21 4.77
C GLY A 94 10.59 2.87 6.07
N ALA A 95 11.22 4.02 5.96
CA ALA A 95 11.55 4.88 7.08
C ALA A 95 10.46 5.90 7.32
N GLY A 96 9.94 5.93 8.50
CA GLY A 96 8.96 6.90 8.97
C GLY A 96 9.08 7.02 10.48
N SER A 97 8.71 8.14 11.02
CA SER A 97 8.62 8.33 12.45
C SER A 97 7.16 8.22 12.90
N SER A 98 6.94 7.89 14.19
CA SER A 98 5.60 7.98 14.79
C SER A 98 4.99 9.37 14.58
N ALA A 99 5.84 10.41 14.56
CA ALA A 99 5.41 11.79 14.34
C ALA A 99 4.86 12.01 12.93
N THR A 100 5.48 11.47 11.87
CA THR A 100 4.98 11.61 10.48
C THR A 100 3.65 10.89 10.29
N VAL A 101 3.50 9.71 10.90
CA VAL A 101 2.24 8.96 10.84
C VAL A 101 1.13 9.66 11.62
N LEU A 102 1.45 10.17 12.83
CA LEU A 102 0.47 10.90 13.65
C LEU A 102 0.01 12.18 12.94
N ALA A 103 0.93 12.96 12.36
CA ALA A 103 0.60 14.15 11.58
C ALA A 103 -0.29 13.81 10.37
N ALA A 104 -0.03 12.69 9.70
CA ALA A 104 -0.85 12.22 8.59
C ALA A 104 -2.26 11.83 9.02
N ILE A 105 -2.41 11.18 10.17
CA ILE A 105 -3.72 10.85 10.76
C ILE A 105 -4.48 12.11 11.14
N ASP A 106 -3.80 13.07 11.76
CA ASP A 106 -4.41 14.34 12.19
C ASP A 106 -4.93 15.14 10.98
N ASP A 107 -4.10 15.31 9.96
CA ASP A 107 -4.51 15.95 8.71
C ASP A 107 -5.66 15.21 8.02
N ALA A 108 -5.67 13.88 8.03
CA ALA A 108 -6.76 13.10 7.45
C ALA A 108 -8.09 13.29 8.21
N ILE A 109 -8.03 13.40 9.53
CA ILE A 109 -9.19 13.76 10.37
C ILE A 109 -9.72 15.14 9.99
N HIS A 110 -8.84 16.12 9.85
CA HIS A 110 -9.21 17.50 9.49
C HIS A 110 -9.73 17.62 8.04
N ASP A 111 -9.17 16.84 7.12
CA ASP A 111 -9.63 16.77 5.73
C ASP A 111 -10.99 16.05 5.59
N GLY A 112 -11.45 15.36 6.64
CA GLY A 112 -12.77 14.73 6.71
C GLY A 112 -12.88 13.47 5.88
N VAL A 113 -11.89 12.58 5.97
CA VAL A 113 -11.96 11.27 5.32
C VAL A 113 -12.99 10.37 6.01
N ASP A 114 -13.60 9.45 5.26
CA ASP A 114 -14.58 8.50 5.82
C ASP A 114 -13.90 7.26 6.42
N VAL A 115 -12.78 6.85 5.81
CA VAL A 115 -12.02 5.64 6.19
C VAL A 115 -10.52 5.93 6.14
N LEU A 116 -9.82 5.55 7.19
CA LEU A 116 -8.36 5.49 7.24
C LEU A 116 -7.90 4.04 6.96
N SER A 117 -7.08 3.85 5.93
CA SER A 117 -6.47 2.55 5.58
C SER A 117 -4.95 2.65 5.72
N LEU A 118 -4.41 1.94 6.71
CA LEU A 118 -3.00 2.02 7.08
C LEU A 118 -2.33 0.64 6.92
N SER A 119 -1.58 0.47 5.84
CA SER A 119 -0.83 -0.76 5.55
C SER A 119 0.56 -0.70 6.17
N LEU A 120 0.63 -0.43 7.47
CA LEU A 120 1.87 -0.29 8.25
C LEU A 120 1.64 -0.75 9.69
N ILE A 121 2.72 -1.02 10.42
CA ILE A 121 2.69 -1.38 11.84
C ILE A 121 3.22 -0.19 12.62
N VAL A 122 2.37 0.41 13.44
CA VAL A 122 2.68 1.58 14.28
C VAL A 122 1.84 1.56 15.55
N GLU A 123 2.20 0.69 16.46
CA GLU A 123 1.47 0.52 17.73
C GLU A 123 1.41 1.82 18.56
N GLU A 124 2.45 2.62 18.51
CA GLU A 124 2.55 3.91 19.21
C GLU A 124 1.51 4.94 18.73
N ASN A 125 0.97 4.79 17.53
CA ASN A 125 -0.01 5.72 16.94
C ASN A 125 -1.49 5.30 17.15
N SER A 126 -1.72 4.34 18.03
CA SER A 126 -3.09 3.90 18.34
C SER A 126 -3.97 5.02 18.91
N PHE A 127 -3.39 6.03 19.56
CA PHE A 127 -4.13 7.20 20.05
C PHE A 127 -4.64 8.10 18.93
N GLY A 128 -3.87 8.32 17.85
CA GLY A 128 -4.34 9.03 16.66
C GLY A 128 -5.54 8.31 16.03
N ALA A 129 -5.46 6.99 15.94
CA ALA A 129 -6.57 6.16 15.48
C ALA A 129 -7.81 6.28 16.39
N LEU A 130 -7.63 6.36 17.72
CA LEU A 130 -8.74 6.60 18.65
C LEU A 130 -9.45 7.92 18.37
N HIS A 131 -8.70 9.00 18.15
CA HIS A 131 -9.27 10.30 17.81
C HIS A 131 -10.06 10.25 16.50
N ALA A 132 -9.54 9.53 15.48
CA ALA A 132 -10.27 9.33 14.23
C ALA A 132 -11.60 8.61 14.45
N VAL A 133 -11.59 7.52 15.24
CA VAL A 133 -12.82 6.76 15.57
C VAL A 133 -13.82 7.62 16.36
N GLN A 134 -13.36 8.47 17.28
CA GLN A 134 -14.21 9.42 18.00
C GLN A 134 -14.87 10.46 17.08
N LYS A 135 -14.29 10.70 15.91
CA LYS A 135 -14.87 11.56 14.85
C LYS A 135 -15.74 10.78 13.86
N GLY A 136 -15.99 9.50 14.10
CA GLY A 136 -16.78 8.64 13.23
C GLY A 136 -16.03 8.07 12.03
N ILE A 137 -14.72 8.20 11.98
CA ILE A 137 -13.86 7.67 10.91
C ILE A 137 -13.55 6.21 11.21
N THR A 138 -13.80 5.31 10.27
CA THR A 138 -13.39 3.91 10.39
C THR A 138 -11.90 3.77 10.16
N VAL A 139 -11.20 3.13 11.10
CA VAL A 139 -9.74 2.93 11.00
C VAL A 139 -9.43 1.45 10.78
N VAL A 140 -8.71 1.16 9.69
CA VAL A 140 -8.31 -0.19 9.29
C VAL A 140 -6.79 -0.27 9.21
N TYR A 141 -6.21 -1.22 9.93
CA TYR A 141 -4.77 -1.49 9.97
C TYR A 141 -4.41 -2.87 9.41
N ALA A 142 -3.19 -3.01 8.93
CA ALA A 142 -2.59 -4.30 8.65
C ALA A 142 -2.22 -5.03 9.96
N ALA A 143 -2.41 -6.35 9.98
CA ALA A 143 -2.00 -7.20 11.11
C ALA A 143 -0.48 -7.49 11.15
N GLY A 144 0.25 -7.14 10.11
CA GLY A 144 1.67 -7.44 9.96
C GLY A 144 1.96 -8.72 9.18
N ASN A 145 3.25 -8.99 8.96
CA ASN A 145 3.75 -10.08 8.13
C ASN A 145 4.65 -11.08 8.91
N SER A 146 4.63 -11.04 10.23
CA SER A 146 5.56 -11.81 11.10
C SER A 146 5.09 -13.24 11.40
N GLY A 147 3.89 -13.64 10.93
CA GLY A 147 3.40 -15.02 11.07
C GLY A 147 4.29 -16.04 10.35
N PRO A 148 4.17 -17.36 10.68
CA PRO A 148 3.11 -17.99 11.50
C PRO A 148 3.42 -18.09 13.00
N ALA A 149 4.46 -17.42 13.50
CA ALA A 149 4.74 -17.45 14.93
C ALA A 149 3.52 -16.96 15.74
N PRO A 150 3.31 -17.47 16.97
CA PRO A 150 2.24 -17.00 17.82
C PRO A 150 2.51 -15.58 18.33
N GLN A 151 1.46 -14.84 18.66
CA GLN A 151 1.52 -13.51 19.30
C GLN A 151 2.29 -12.44 18.52
N VAL A 152 2.26 -12.49 17.18
CA VAL A 152 2.94 -11.54 16.29
C VAL A 152 1.98 -10.63 15.52
N VAL A 153 0.70 -10.65 15.86
CA VAL A 153 -0.28 -9.71 15.28
C VAL A 153 -0.04 -8.33 15.89
N GLY A 154 0.22 -7.35 15.03
CA GLY A 154 0.37 -5.95 15.42
C GLY A 154 -0.93 -5.16 15.31
N ASN A 155 -0.89 -3.89 15.72
CA ASN A 155 -2.04 -2.97 15.65
C ASN A 155 -3.31 -3.52 16.32
N THR A 156 -3.18 -4.02 17.54
CA THR A 156 -4.24 -4.75 18.28
C THR A 156 -5.13 -3.86 19.15
N ALA A 157 -5.08 -2.54 18.96
CA ALA A 157 -5.94 -1.62 19.71
C ALA A 157 -7.43 -1.95 19.50
N PRO A 158 -8.26 -1.96 20.56
CA PRO A 158 -9.64 -2.44 20.49
C PRO A 158 -10.60 -1.55 19.68
N TRP A 159 -10.18 -0.36 19.31
CA TRP A 159 -10.96 0.60 18.52
C TRP A 159 -10.65 0.59 17.03
N VAL A 160 -9.72 -0.25 16.56
CA VAL A 160 -9.38 -0.37 15.14
C VAL A 160 -9.79 -1.73 14.57
N ILE A 161 -9.92 -1.80 13.26
CA ILE A 161 -10.11 -3.06 12.54
C ILE A 161 -8.74 -3.52 12.06
N THR A 162 -8.26 -4.66 12.56
CA THR A 162 -6.98 -5.23 12.17
C THR A 162 -7.20 -6.37 11.18
N VAL A 163 -6.61 -6.27 10.00
CA VAL A 163 -6.80 -7.20 8.90
C VAL A 163 -5.49 -7.88 8.51
N ALA A 164 -5.47 -9.19 8.57
CA ALA A 164 -4.37 -10.02 8.09
C ALA A 164 -4.54 -10.34 6.60
N ALA A 165 -3.42 -10.44 5.89
CA ALA A 165 -3.41 -10.85 4.50
C ALA A 165 -3.64 -12.36 4.37
N SER A 166 -4.35 -12.77 3.32
CA SER A 166 -4.51 -14.16 2.93
C SER A 166 -4.09 -14.38 1.48
N LYS A 167 -3.88 -15.64 1.11
CA LYS A 167 -3.71 -16.02 -0.29
C LYS A 167 -5.08 -16.17 -0.94
N ILE A 168 -5.11 -15.96 -2.26
CA ILE A 168 -6.24 -16.29 -3.11
C ILE A 168 -5.92 -17.58 -3.90
N ASP A 169 -6.92 -18.18 -4.49
CA ASP A 169 -6.81 -19.44 -5.27
C ASP A 169 -6.23 -19.25 -6.69
N ARG A 170 -5.86 -18.01 -7.07
CA ARG A 170 -5.21 -17.73 -8.36
C ARG A 170 -3.88 -18.49 -8.47
N SER A 171 -3.70 -19.18 -9.58
CA SER A 171 -2.44 -19.83 -9.93
C SER A 171 -2.10 -19.57 -11.40
N PHE A 172 -0.80 -19.64 -11.72
CA PHE A 172 -0.29 -19.51 -13.09
C PHE A 172 0.43 -20.83 -13.43
N PRO A 173 -0.31 -21.90 -13.82
CA PRO A 173 0.32 -23.17 -14.17
C PRO A 173 1.02 -23.06 -15.52
N THR A 174 2.27 -23.55 -15.58
CA THR A 174 3.03 -23.64 -16.83
C THR A 174 3.17 -25.11 -17.20
N ALA A 175 2.78 -25.44 -18.43
CA ALA A 175 2.97 -26.78 -18.96
C ALA A 175 4.35 -26.93 -19.61
N ILE A 176 5.19 -27.81 -19.08
CA ILE A 176 6.45 -28.20 -19.69
C ILE A 176 6.21 -29.51 -20.45
N THR A 177 6.49 -29.51 -21.76
CA THR A 177 6.40 -30.70 -22.58
C THR A 177 7.81 -31.27 -22.79
N LEU A 178 8.05 -32.48 -22.31
CA LEU A 178 9.31 -33.16 -22.44
C LEU A 178 9.47 -33.76 -23.87
N GLY A 179 10.69 -34.12 -24.24
CA GLY A 179 11.00 -34.73 -25.56
C GLY A 179 10.22 -36.01 -25.85
N ASN A 180 9.83 -36.76 -24.82
CA ASN A 180 8.95 -37.94 -24.90
C ASN A 180 7.45 -37.58 -24.96
N LYS A 181 7.11 -36.32 -25.18
CA LYS A 181 5.73 -35.77 -25.20
C LYS A 181 4.98 -35.78 -23.86
N GLN A 182 5.62 -36.22 -22.79
CA GLN A 182 5.02 -36.13 -21.47
C GLN A 182 4.87 -34.67 -21.04
N ARG A 183 3.71 -34.29 -20.50
CA ARG A 183 3.42 -32.93 -20.01
C ARG A 183 3.49 -32.92 -18.48
N ILE A 184 4.29 -31.99 -17.95
CA ILE A 184 4.41 -31.76 -16.52
C ILE A 184 3.82 -30.36 -16.26
N MET A 185 2.86 -30.27 -15.34
CA MET A 185 2.33 -28.99 -14.91
C MET A 185 3.14 -28.46 -13.75
N VAL A 186 3.84 -27.36 -13.95
CA VAL A 186 4.63 -26.68 -12.93
C VAL A 186 3.83 -25.48 -12.43
N ARG A 187 3.66 -25.40 -11.11
CA ARG A 187 3.15 -24.18 -10.47
C ARG A 187 4.31 -23.22 -10.27
N ASN A 188 4.41 -22.21 -11.09
CA ASN A 188 5.46 -21.22 -10.95
C ASN A 188 5.13 -20.30 -9.75
N ARG A 189 6.00 -20.28 -8.74
CA ARG A 189 6.11 -19.15 -7.83
C ARG A 189 6.93 -18.10 -8.56
N ILE A 190 6.27 -17.09 -9.12
CA ILE A 190 6.97 -15.88 -9.53
C ILE A 190 7.45 -15.22 -8.23
N THR A 191 8.68 -15.54 -7.84
CA THR A 191 9.37 -14.77 -6.81
C THR A 191 10.01 -13.59 -7.52
N TRP A 192 9.77 -12.38 -7.03
CA TRP A 192 10.30 -11.11 -7.52
C TRP A 192 11.83 -11.05 -7.63
N LYS A 193 12.53 -12.10 -7.21
CA LYS A 193 14.00 -12.20 -7.24
C LYS A 193 14.61 -12.28 -8.64
N TYR A 194 13.85 -12.62 -9.67
CA TYR A 194 14.37 -12.85 -11.02
C TYR A 194 14.10 -11.71 -12.02
N LEU A 195 13.46 -10.62 -11.61
CA LEU A 195 13.20 -9.49 -12.51
C LEU A 195 14.25 -8.37 -12.41
N ASN A 196 15.24 -8.49 -11.55
CA ASN A 196 16.27 -7.46 -11.34
C ASN A 196 17.67 -7.83 -11.89
N ASP A 197 17.84 -8.96 -12.56
CA ASP A 197 19.13 -9.43 -13.10
C ASP A 197 19.16 -9.49 -14.65
N SER A 198 18.41 -8.59 -15.31
CA SER A 198 18.55 -8.38 -16.75
C SER A 198 18.70 -6.92 -17.13
#